data_fbc286a90a723b5986ff299421f20627
#
_entry.id   fbc286a90a723b5986ff299421f20627
#
_cell.length_a   1.000
_cell.length_b   1.000
_cell.length_c   1.000
_cell.angle_alpha   90.00
_cell.angle_beta   90.00
_cell.angle_gamma   90.00
#
_symmetry.space_group_name_H-M   'P 1'
#
loop_
_entity.id
_entity.type
_entity.pdbx_description
1 polymer ?
#
loop_
_entity_poly.entity_id
_entity_poly.type
_entity_poly.pdbx_seq_one_letter_code
_entity_poly.pdbx_strand_id
1 'polypeptide(L)'
;MAIAIITGASSGMGREFVRQIANDNELDEIWVLARRVDRLAELQHEISKKLIIKGVDFNKRADMVMFSEELKVASPEVKLLINCAGLGYIGEFDKLSANDNVEMIDVNCTALTYMTHIVLPFIIDGGRIINLASSAAYLPQPKFAVYAATKSYVLSLSRALGRELRMRNIKVTAVCPGPVKTEFFDLAERKFKGASYKEKFMVSADKVVKSALKASKKGKAVVTYSFSMKFFRLICKVLPKKWLLGFVK
;
A
#
# COMPACT_ATOMS: atom_id res chain seq x y z
N MET A 1 1.37 -23.38 9.30
CA MET A 1 1.90 -22.96 7.98
C MET A 1 2.06 -21.45 7.99
N ALA A 2 3.29 -20.99 7.82
CA ALA A 2 3.65 -19.58 7.92
C ALA A 2 3.54 -18.88 6.56
N ILE A 3 2.72 -17.83 6.46
CA ILE A 3 2.44 -17.16 5.19
C ILE A 3 2.67 -15.65 5.22
N ALA A 4 2.81 -15.07 4.03
CA ALA A 4 2.61 -13.65 3.78
C ALA A 4 1.34 -13.44 2.93
N ILE A 5 0.61 -12.35 3.20
CA ILE A 5 -0.55 -11.94 2.40
C ILE A 5 -0.25 -10.59 1.77
N ILE A 6 -0.42 -10.47 0.44
CA ILE A 6 -0.13 -9.23 -0.31
C ILE A 6 -1.32 -8.85 -1.17
N THR A 7 -1.91 -7.69 -0.89
CA THR A 7 -2.95 -7.11 -1.75
C THR A 7 -2.34 -6.26 -2.86
N GLY A 8 -2.97 -6.23 -4.04
CA GLY A 8 -2.46 -5.47 -5.19
C GLY A 8 -1.18 -6.06 -5.80
N ALA A 9 -0.99 -7.37 -5.71
CA ALA A 9 0.24 -8.07 -6.12
C ALA A 9 0.43 -8.19 -7.65
N SER A 10 -0.57 -7.84 -8.47
CA SER A 10 -0.51 -8.02 -9.93
C SER A 10 0.40 -7.03 -10.66
N SER A 11 0.83 -5.93 -10.01
CA SER A 11 1.69 -4.93 -10.64
C SER A 11 2.46 -4.07 -9.64
N GLY A 12 3.35 -3.23 -10.16
CA GLY A 12 4.04 -2.19 -9.42
C GLY A 12 4.73 -2.67 -8.15
N MET A 13 4.53 -1.93 -7.05
CA MET A 13 5.17 -2.25 -5.77
C MET A 13 4.66 -3.56 -5.16
N GLY A 14 3.38 -3.94 -5.38
CA GLY A 14 2.84 -5.21 -4.87
C GLY A 14 3.55 -6.41 -5.48
N ARG A 15 3.74 -6.43 -6.82
CA ARG A 15 4.50 -7.45 -7.53
C ARG A 15 5.96 -7.49 -7.06
N GLU A 16 6.56 -6.34 -6.85
CA GLU A 16 7.93 -6.24 -6.38
C GLU A 16 8.09 -6.73 -4.92
N PHE A 17 7.10 -6.49 -4.06
CA PHE A 17 7.11 -7.08 -2.71
C PHE A 17 7.13 -8.61 -2.78
N VAL A 18 6.31 -9.22 -3.65
CA VAL A 18 6.30 -10.69 -3.83
C VAL A 18 7.68 -11.18 -4.23
N ARG A 19 8.32 -10.55 -5.24
CA ARG A 19 9.67 -10.92 -5.71
C ARG A 19 10.71 -10.87 -4.58
N GLN A 20 10.69 -9.82 -3.77
CA GLN A 20 11.72 -9.64 -2.73
C GLN A 20 11.52 -10.53 -1.50
N ILE A 21 10.28 -10.99 -1.21
CA ILE A 21 10.05 -11.91 -0.10
C ILE A 21 10.00 -13.38 -0.54
N ALA A 22 10.03 -13.68 -1.84
CA ALA A 22 9.97 -15.03 -2.35
C ALA A 22 11.09 -15.94 -1.81
N ASN A 23 12.26 -15.37 -1.51
CA ASN A 23 13.38 -16.09 -0.93
C ASN A 23 13.42 -16.05 0.61
N ASP A 24 12.38 -15.58 1.27
CA ASP A 24 12.31 -15.59 2.73
C ASP A 24 11.99 -17.01 3.22
N ASN A 25 12.98 -17.69 3.82
CA ASN A 25 12.84 -19.08 4.29
C ASN A 25 11.89 -19.21 5.48
N GLU A 26 11.48 -18.12 6.10
CA GLU A 26 10.50 -18.13 7.17
C GLU A 26 9.05 -18.25 6.67
N LEU A 27 8.83 -18.21 5.36
CA LEU A 27 7.51 -18.31 4.72
C LEU A 27 7.40 -19.61 3.93
N ASP A 28 6.31 -20.33 4.12
CA ASP A 28 5.98 -21.55 3.36
C ASP A 28 5.34 -21.17 2.02
N GLU A 29 4.41 -20.21 2.05
CA GLU A 29 3.66 -19.74 0.88
C GLU A 29 3.47 -18.23 0.92
N ILE A 30 3.11 -17.63 -0.23
CA ILE A 30 2.71 -16.24 -0.36
C ILE A 30 1.30 -16.18 -0.96
N TRP A 31 0.34 -15.63 -0.23
CA TRP A 31 -1.01 -15.40 -0.73
C TRP A 31 -1.08 -14.04 -1.42
N VAL A 32 -1.38 -14.08 -2.72
CA VAL A 32 -1.37 -12.90 -3.60
C VAL A 32 -2.78 -12.58 -4.07
N LEU A 33 -3.24 -11.36 -3.77
CA LEU A 33 -4.59 -10.91 -4.01
C LEU A 33 -4.61 -9.76 -5.03
N ALA A 34 -5.33 -9.94 -6.12
CA ALA A 34 -5.61 -8.87 -7.09
C ALA A 34 -6.76 -9.27 -8.03
N ARG A 35 -7.30 -8.30 -8.79
CA ARG A 35 -8.31 -8.55 -9.82
C ARG A 35 -7.76 -9.32 -11.04
N ARG A 36 -6.51 -9.02 -11.43
CA ARG A 36 -5.84 -9.57 -12.62
C ARG A 36 -5.12 -10.86 -12.25
N VAL A 37 -5.88 -11.97 -12.22
CA VAL A 37 -5.34 -13.29 -11.83
C VAL A 37 -4.33 -13.85 -12.84
N ASP A 38 -4.50 -13.51 -14.12
CA ASP A 38 -3.55 -13.82 -15.20
C ASP A 38 -2.15 -13.31 -14.88
N ARG A 39 -2.02 -12.06 -14.44
CA ARG A 39 -0.74 -11.47 -14.04
C ARG A 39 -0.15 -12.05 -12.75
N LEU A 40 -1.01 -12.58 -11.87
CA LEU A 40 -0.53 -13.32 -10.70
C LEU A 40 0.01 -14.70 -11.10
N ALA A 41 -0.61 -15.36 -12.08
CA ALA A 41 -0.12 -16.61 -12.64
C ALA A 41 1.24 -16.43 -13.34
N GLU A 42 1.40 -15.36 -14.14
CA GLU A 42 2.70 -14.99 -14.71
C GLU A 42 3.77 -14.81 -13.62
N LEU A 43 3.44 -14.14 -12.51
CA LEU A 43 4.37 -13.92 -11.41
C LEU A 43 4.83 -15.24 -10.78
N GLN A 44 3.98 -16.28 -10.73
CA GLN A 44 4.37 -17.60 -10.24
C GLN A 44 5.51 -18.21 -11.07
N HIS A 45 5.55 -17.97 -12.39
CA HIS A 45 6.64 -18.46 -13.24
C HIS A 45 7.97 -17.73 -13.00
N GLU A 46 7.95 -16.55 -12.36
CA GLU A 46 9.16 -15.78 -12.09
C GLU A 46 9.84 -16.17 -10.77
N ILE A 47 9.16 -16.87 -9.88
CA ILE A 47 9.64 -17.16 -8.53
C ILE A 47 9.43 -18.63 -8.16
N SER A 48 10.32 -19.15 -7.32
CA SER A 48 10.24 -20.54 -6.84
C SER A 48 9.25 -20.76 -5.69
N LYS A 49 8.99 -19.72 -4.88
CA LYS A 49 8.06 -19.81 -3.76
C LYS A 49 6.62 -20.01 -4.28
N LYS A 50 5.88 -20.94 -3.66
CA LYS A 50 4.49 -21.21 -4.00
C LYS A 50 3.62 -19.98 -3.74
N LEU A 51 2.86 -19.55 -4.76
CA LEU A 51 1.84 -18.51 -4.65
C LEU A 51 0.45 -19.14 -4.54
N ILE A 52 -0.32 -18.68 -3.58
CA ILE A 52 -1.76 -18.92 -3.52
C ILE A 52 -2.45 -17.72 -4.14
N ILE A 53 -2.95 -17.90 -5.35
CA ILE A 53 -3.56 -16.84 -6.16
C ILE A 53 -5.04 -16.69 -5.79
N LYS A 54 -5.43 -15.45 -5.44
CA LYS A 54 -6.82 -15.10 -5.10
C LYS A 54 -7.30 -13.93 -5.96
N GLY A 55 -8.36 -14.15 -6.73
CA GLY A 55 -9.04 -13.11 -7.49
C GLY A 55 -9.92 -12.29 -6.55
N VAL A 56 -9.48 -11.08 -6.18
CA VAL A 56 -10.22 -10.19 -5.28
C VAL A 56 -10.30 -8.80 -5.89
N ASP A 57 -11.52 -8.31 -6.09
CA ASP A 57 -11.81 -6.92 -6.42
C ASP A 57 -12.06 -6.14 -5.14
N PHE A 58 -11.14 -5.27 -4.78
CA PHE A 58 -11.22 -4.48 -3.57
C PHE A 58 -12.31 -3.40 -3.57
N ASN A 59 -12.98 -3.17 -4.71
CA ASN A 59 -14.22 -2.39 -4.79
C ASN A 59 -15.47 -3.22 -4.45
N LYS A 60 -15.35 -4.55 -4.41
CA LYS A 60 -16.45 -5.45 -4.12
C LYS A 60 -16.33 -6.02 -2.72
N ARG A 61 -17.26 -5.62 -1.84
CA ARG A 61 -17.30 -6.16 -0.47
C ARG A 61 -17.45 -7.68 -0.44
N ALA A 62 -18.23 -8.24 -1.36
CA ALA A 62 -18.47 -9.68 -1.46
C ALA A 62 -17.18 -10.48 -1.64
N ASP A 63 -16.27 -10.02 -2.51
CA ASP A 63 -14.99 -10.71 -2.75
C ASP A 63 -14.13 -10.76 -1.48
N MET A 64 -14.10 -9.66 -0.71
CA MET A 64 -13.38 -9.62 0.56
C MET A 64 -14.03 -10.48 1.64
N VAL A 65 -15.36 -10.60 1.63
CA VAL A 65 -16.09 -11.52 2.53
C VAL A 65 -15.77 -12.96 2.18
N MET A 66 -15.81 -13.34 0.90
CA MET A 66 -15.41 -14.68 0.44
C MET A 66 -13.98 -15.02 0.85
N PHE A 67 -13.05 -14.09 0.65
CA PHE A 67 -11.67 -14.27 1.11
C PHE A 67 -11.58 -14.45 2.64
N SER A 68 -12.41 -13.74 3.40
CA SER A 68 -12.46 -13.89 4.86
C SER A 68 -12.86 -15.30 5.30
N GLU A 69 -13.85 -15.90 4.61
CA GLU A 69 -14.28 -17.27 4.90
C GLU A 69 -13.19 -18.29 4.52
N GLU A 70 -12.54 -18.11 3.36
CA GLU A 70 -11.40 -18.96 2.98
C GLU A 70 -10.25 -18.87 3.99
N LEU A 71 -9.97 -17.66 4.50
CA LEU A 71 -8.92 -17.42 5.50
C LEU A 71 -9.25 -18.12 6.83
N LYS A 72 -10.52 -18.10 7.26
CA LYS A 72 -10.98 -18.81 8.46
C LYS A 72 -10.83 -20.32 8.34
N VAL A 73 -11.21 -20.88 7.17
CA VAL A 73 -11.06 -22.31 6.90
C VAL A 73 -9.60 -22.74 6.91
N ALA A 74 -8.73 -21.98 6.24
CA ALA A 74 -7.31 -22.29 6.15
C ALA A 74 -6.55 -22.05 7.46
N SER A 75 -7.01 -21.10 8.28
CA SER A 75 -6.42 -20.70 9.57
C SER A 75 -4.89 -20.67 9.58
N PRO A 76 -4.23 -19.90 8.68
CA PRO A 76 -2.78 -19.89 8.57
C PRO A 76 -2.14 -19.02 9.66
N GLU A 77 -0.84 -19.21 9.87
CA GLU A 77 -0.01 -18.32 10.66
C GLU A 77 0.50 -17.17 9.77
N VAL A 78 -0.10 -15.99 9.87
CA VAL A 78 0.31 -14.83 9.06
C VAL A 78 1.50 -14.14 9.71
N LYS A 79 2.68 -14.21 9.08
CA LYS A 79 3.88 -13.49 9.52
C LYS A 79 3.96 -12.05 8.94
N LEU A 80 3.34 -11.84 7.78
CA LEU A 80 3.44 -10.57 7.08
C LEU A 80 2.16 -10.27 6.29
N LEU A 81 1.51 -9.15 6.60
CA LEU A 81 0.45 -8.56 5.78
C LEU A 81 0.99 -7.32 5.06
N ILE A 82 0.82 -7.25 3.74
CA ILE A 82 1.17 -6.09 2.92
C ILE A 82 -0.08 -5.57 2.21
N ASN A 83 -0.61 -4.45 2.68
CA ASN A 83 -1.68 -3.74 2.02
C ASN A 83 -1.09 -2.80 0.96
N CYS A 84 -1.00 -3.30 -0.28
CA CYS A 84 -0.44 -2.59 -1.43
C CYS A 84 -1.48 -2.25 -2.49
N ALA A 85 -2.71 -2.80 -2.41
CA ALA A 85 -3.80 -2.38 -3.27
C ALA A 85 -4.08 -0.90 -3.08
N GLY A 86 -4.28 -0.19 -4.19
CA GLY A 86 -4.55 1.24 -4.16
C GLY A 86 -4.63 1.81 -5.56
N LEU A 87 -5.38 2.89 -5.69
CA LEU A 87 -5.52 3.65 -6.92
C LEU A 87 -5.59 5.15 -6.63
N GLY A 88 -5.43 5.96 -7.67
CA GLY A 88 -5.57 7.40 -7.59
C GLY A 88 -5.91 7.98 -8.94
N TYR A 89 -6.74 9.01 -8.98
CA TYR A 89 -7.11 9.75 -10.17
C TYR A 89 -6.71 11.20 -10.01
N ILE A 90 -5.92 11.72 -10.95
CA ILE A 90 -5.51 13.12 -11.01
C ILE A 90 -6.60 13.90 -11.70
N GLY A 91 -7.03 15.01 -11.11
CA GLY A 91 -8.05 15.93 -11.65
C GLY A 91 -8.60 16.83 -10.55
N GLU A 92 -9.17 17.95 -10.95
CA GLU A 92 -9.95 18.83 -10.06
C GLU A 92 -11.15 18.07 -9.54
N PHE A 93 -11.53 18.31 -8.29
CA PHE A 93 -12.55 17.52 -7.58
C PHE A 93 -13.89 17.48 -8.33
N ASP A 94 -14.31 18.59 -8.93
CA ASP A 94 -15.56 18.74 -9.70
C ASP A 94 -15.43 18.22 -11.14
N LYS A 95 -14.22 17.95 -11.62
CA LYS A 95 -13.96 17.42 -12.98
C LYS A 95 -13.83 15.90 -12.99
N LEU A 96 -13.50 15.30 -11.85
CA LEU A 96 -13.58 13.85 -11.66
C LEU A 96 -15.04 13.45 -11.40
N SER A 97 -15.45 12.26 -11.86
CA SER A 97 -16.77 11.76 -11.52
C SER A 97 -16.88 11.46 -10.02
N ALA A 98 -18.10 11.48 -9.49
CA ALA A 98 -18.36 11.06 -8.11
C ALA A 98 -17.86 9.62 -7.87
N ASN A 99 -18.05 8.72 -8.85
CA ASN A 99 -17.57 7.34 -8.77
C ASN A 99 -16.05 7.25 -8.66
N ASP A 100 -15.28 8.04 -9.43
CA ASP A 100 -13.82 8.06 -9.33
C ASP A 100 -13.36 8.52 -7.92
N ASN A 101 -14.01 9.55 -7.40
CA ASN A 101 -13.69 10.06 -6.05
C ASN A 101 -14.00 9.01 -4.96
N VAL A 102 -15.15 8.34 -5.06
CA VAL A 102 -15.56 7.30 -4.09
C VAL A 102 -14.71 6.04 -4.23
N GLU A 103 -14.39 5.61 -5.46
CA GLU A 103 -13.53 4.45 -5.69
C GLU A 103 -12.15 4.59 -5.03
N MET A 104 -11.58 5.79 -5.02
CA MET A 104 -10.33 6.03 -4.28
C MET A 104 -10.49 5.79 -2.78
N ILE A 105 -11.63 6.12 -2.19
CA ILE A 105 -11.90 5.88 -0.77
C ILE A 105 -12.11 4.39 -0.52
N ASP A 106 -12.90 3.74 -1.37
CA ASP A 106 -13.24 2.33 -1.21
C ASP A 106 -11.98 1.44 -1.27
N VAL A 107 -11.12 1.63 -2.26
CA VAL A 107 -9.92 0.81 -2.38
C VAL A 107 -8.85 1.20 -1.37
N ASN A 108 -8.56 2.50 -1.21
CA ASN A 108 -7.43 2.94 -0.40
C ASN A 108 -7.71 2.94 1.11
N CYS A 109 -8.98 3.10 1.52
CA CYS A 109 -9.35 3.19 2.94
C CYS A 109 -10.21 2.00 3.36
N THR A 110 -11.39 1.82 2.75
CA THR A 110 -12.37 0.80 3.15
C THR A 110 -11.78 -0.59 3.01
N ALA A 111 -11.24 -0.93 1.84
CA ALA A 111 -10.65 -2.24 1.61
C ALA A 111 -9.42 -2.49 2.48
N LEU A 112 -8.51 -1.52 2.61
CA LEU A 112 -7.33 -1.65 3.48
C LEU A 112 -7.74 -1.91 4.93
N THR A 113 -8.72 -1.17 5.43
CA THR A 113 -9.22 -1.34 6.80
C THR A 113 -9.85 -2.72 6.98
N TYR A 114 -10.72 -3.11 6.04
CA TYR A 114 -11.40 -4.41 6.08
C TYR A 114 -10.39 -5.57 6.02
N MET A 115 -9.46 -5.55 5.06
CA MET A 115 -8.42 -6.56 4.93
C MET A 115 -7.54 -6.66 6.18
N THR A 116 -7.15 -5.52 6.73
CA THR A 116 -6.37 -5.50 7.98
C THR A 116 -7.16 -6.14 9.12
N HIS A 117 -8.44 -5.82 9.26
CA HIS A 117 -9.30 -6.35 10.33
C HIS A 117 -9.48 -7.87 10.23
N ILE A 118 -9.82 -8.39 9.05
CA ILE A 118 -10.07 -9.85 8.89
C ILE A 118 -8.78 -10.69 8.98
N VAL A 119 -7.61 -10.12 8.62
CA VAL A 119 -6.33 -10.84 8.70
C VAL A 119 -5.70 -10.77 10.09
N LEU A 120 -5.98 -9.70 10.86
CA LEU A 120 -5.35 -9.45 12.16
C LEU A 120 -5.45 -10.61 13.19
N PRO A 121 -6.56 -11.36 13.29
CA PRO A 121 -6.65 -12.52 14.18
C PRO A 121 -5.63 -13.63 13.86
N PHE A 122 -5.22 -13.75 12.60
CA PHE A 122 -4.28 -14.77 12.12
C PHE A 122 -2.83 -14.30 12.14
N ILE A 123 -2.58 -13.00 12.38
CA ILE A 123 -1.20 -12.50 12.50
C ILE A 123 -0.61 -12.99 13.82
N ILE A 124 0.49 -13.72 13.74
CA ILE A 124 1.20 -14.21 14.91
C ILE A 124 1.86 -13.07 15.70
N ASP A 125 2.15 -13.30 16.96
CA ASP A 125 2.92 -12.37 17.78
C ASP A 125 4.32 -12.18 17.19
N GLY A 126 4.78 -10.95 17.12
CA GLY A 126 5.99 -10.59 16.39
C GLY A 126 5.81 -10.42 14.88
N GLY A 127 4.60 -10.68 14.35
CA GLY A 127 4.26 -10.47 12.94
C GLY A 127 4.36 -9.01 12.50
N ARG A 128 4.14 -8.76 11.21
CA ARG A 128 4.34 -7.43 10.61
C ARG A 128 3.19 -7.05 9.68
N ILE A 129 2.84 -5.76 9.71
CA ILE A 129 1.89 -5.14 8.75
C ILE A 129 2.63 -4.02 8.03
N ILE A 130 2.56 -4.01 6.69
CA ILE A 130 3.06 -2.94 5.84
C ILE A 130 1.88 -2.33 5.09
N ASN A 131 1.63 -1.04 5.28
CA ASN A 131 0.57 -0.31 4.59
C ASN A 131 1.16 0.70 3.62
N LEU A 132 0.74 0.65 2.35
CA LEU A 132 1.18 1.59 1.31
C LEU A 132 0.40 2.91 1.41
N ALA A 133 0.98 3.86 2.15
CA ALA A 133 0.60 5.27 2.13
C ALA A 133 1.24 5.97 0.89
N SER A 134 1.62 7.22 1.02
CA SER A 134 2.30 8.04 0.01
C SER A 134 2.92 9.26 0.67
N SER A 135 3.88 9.92 0.03
CA SER A 135 4.29 11.28 0.41
C SER A 135 3.15 12.30 0.30
N ALA A 136 2.11 12.01 -0.49
CA ALA A 136 0.87 12.78 -0.54
C ALA A 136 0.13 12.83 0.82
N ALA A 137 0.43 11.92 1.74
CA ALA A 137 -0.12 11.94 3.09
C ALA A 137 0.40 13.10 3.95
N TYR A 138 1.47 13.77 3.55
CA TYR A 138 2.10 14.82 4.35
C TYR A 138 1.50 16.21 4.14
N LEU A 139 0.92 16.45 2.96
CA LEU A 139 0.38 17.73 2.56
C LEU A 139 -0.86 17.54 1.67
N PRO A 140 -1.97 18.29 1.89
CA PRO A 140 -3.07 18.31 0.93
C PRO A 140 -2.58 18.68 -0.47
N GLN A 141 -3.14 18.04 -1.51
CA GLN A 141 -2.71 18.26 -2.89
C GLN A 141 -3.91 18.67 -3.76
N PRO A 142 -3.98 19.93 -4.24
CA PRO A 142 -4.93 20.31 -5.30
C PRO A 142 -4.81 19.35 -6.49
N LYS A 143 -5.90 19.11 -7.20
CA LYS A 143 -6.01 18.14 -8.31
C LYS A 143 -5.72 16.67 -7.95
N PHE A 144 -5.47 16.39 -6.66
CA PHE A 144 -5.25 15.05 -6.12
C PHE A 144 -5.80 14.94 -4.70
N ALA A 145 -6.86 15.73 -4.41
CA ALA A 145 -7.36 15.96 -3.06
C ALA A 145 -7.81 14.67 -2.35
N VAL A 146 -8.67 13.89 -3.00
CA VAL A 146 -9.20 12.65 -2.41
C VAL A 146 -8.08 11.63 -2.21
N TYR A 147 -7.20 11.44 -3.20
CA TYR A 147 -6.05 10.55 -3.04
C TYR A 147 -5.17 10.95 -1.85
N ALA A 148 -4.80 12.24 -1.74
CA ALA A 148 -3.98 12.72 -0.62
C ALA A 148 -4.67 12.50 0.74
N ALA A 149 -5.99 12.71 0.80
CA ALA A 149 -6.80 12.44 1.99
C ALA A 149 -6.79 10.95 2.35
N THR A 150 -6.99 10.05 1.37
CA THR A 150 -6.94 8.59 1.61
C THR A 150 -5.57 8.14 2.12
N LYS A 151 -4.48 8.71 1.58
CA LYS A 151 -3.12 8.36 2.02
C LYS A 151 -2.78 8.94 3.40
N SER A 152 -3.38 10.07 3.77
CA SER A 152 -3.32 10.60 5.14
C SER A 152 -4.06 9.70 6.12
N TYR A 153 -5.23 9.16 5.73
CA TYR A 153 -5.95 8.15 6.50
C TYR A 153 -5.05 6.92 6.76
N VAL A 154 -4.45 6.35 5.70
CA VAL A 154 -3.58 5.17 5.82
C VAL A 154 -2.41 5.43 6.75
N LEU A 155 -1.76 6.60 6.65
CA LEU A 155 -0.66 6.98 7.53
C LEU A 155 -1.09 7.09 8.99
N SER A 156 -2.24 7.72 9.26
CA SER A 156 -2.80 7.89 10.61
C SER A 156 -3.17 6.54 11.21
N LEU A 157 -3.97 5.73 10.50
CA LEU A 157 -4.38 4.40 10.92
C LEU A 157 -3.18 3.50 11.25
N SER A 158 -2.18 3.47 10.37
CA SER A 158 -0.98 2.64 10.58
C SER A 158 -0.24 2.99 11.86
N ARG A 159 -0.17 4.29 12.20
CA ARG A 159 0.50 4.75 13.43
C ARG A 159 -0.30 4.39 14.68
N ALA A 160 -1.63 4.49 14.63
CA ALA A 160 -2.51 4.09 15.73
C ALA A 160 -2.41 2.59 15.98
N LEU A 161 -2.62 1.77 14.93
CA LEU A 161 -2.52 0.31 15.02
C LEU A 161 -1.17 -0.17 15.56
N GLY A 162 -0.07 0.48 15.17
CA GLY A 162 1.25 0.14 15.70
C GLY A 162 1.39 0.37 17.22
N ARG A 163 0.55 1.21 17.81
CA ARG A 163 0.47 1.39 19.27
C ARG A 163 -0.45 0.37 19.93
N GLU A 164 -1.61 0.12 19.34
CA GLU A 164 -2.59 -0.84 19.85
C GLU A 164 -2.03 -2.28 19.85
N LEU A 165 -1.28 -2.64 18.81
CA LEU A 165 -0.73 -3.99 18.63
C LEU A 165 0.62 -4.23 19.32
N ARG A 166 1.09 -3.27 20.12
CA ARG A 166 2.39 -3.34 20.79
C ARG A 166 2.51 -4.54 21.74
N MET A 167 1.45 -4.88 22.46
CA MET A 167 1.48 -6.00 23.41
C MET A 167 1.67 -7.35 22.71
N ARG A 168 1.23 -7.47 21.46
CA ARG A 168 1.47 -8.63 20.60
C ARG A 168 2.78 -8.53 19.81
N ASN A 169 3.60 -7.50 20.07
CA ASN A 169 4.84 -7.21 19.31
C ASN A 169 4.64 -7.16 17.80
N ILE A 170 3.42 -6.90 17.31
CA ILE A 170 3.14 -6.74 15.88
C ILE A 170 3.62 -5.36 15.43
N LYS A 171 4.50 -5.35 14.41
CA LYS A 171 5.10 -4.12 13.88
C LYS A 171 4.30 -3.59 12.70
N VAL A 172 3.79 -2.37 12.80
CA VAL A 172 3.04 -1.73 11.70
C VAL A 172 3.89 -0.62 11.09
N THR A 173 4.08 -0.68 9.76
CA THR A 173 4.90 0.28 9.01
C THR A 173 4.08 0.92 7.89
N ALA A 174 3.90 2.24 7.94
CA ALA A 174 3.41 3.03 6.82
C ALA A 174 4.56 3.35 5.86
N VAL A 175 4.44 2.94 4.60
CA VAL A 175 5.40 3.27 3.54
C VAL A 175 4.88 4.51 2.81
N CYS A 176 5.65 5.59 2.84
CA CYS A 176 5.31 6.88 2.25
C CYS A 176 6.30 7.21 1.12
N PRO A 177 6.20 6.55 -0.04
CA PRO A 177 7.07 6.86 -1.17
C PRO A 177 6.70 8.18 -1.83
N GLY A 178 7.67 8.82 -2.49
CA GLY A 178 7.42 9.79 -3.54
C GLY A 178 6.94 9.11 -4.82
N PRO A 179 7.03 9.76 -5.98
CA PRO A 179 6.72 9.13 -7.25
C PRO A 179 7.58 7.88 -7.50
N VAL A 180 6.91 6.75 -7.83
CA VAL A 180 7.56 5.47 -8.13
C VAL A 180 7.22 5.07 -9.55
N LYS A 181 8.22 4.63 -10.32
CA LYS A 181 8.02 4.18 -11.71
C LYS A 181 7.23 2.86 -11.71
N THR A 182 5.93 2.96 -11.91
CA THR A 182 4.96 1.85 -11.93
C THR A 182 3.76 2.24 -12.79
N GLU A 183 2.93 1.27 -13.18
CA GLU A 183 1.65 1.49 -13.89
C GLU A 183 0.66 2.41 -13.13
N PHE A 184 0.94 2.75 -11.88
CA PHE A 184 0.06 3.61 -11.08
C PHE A 184 -0.19 4.98 -11.74
N PHE A 185 0.85 5.59 -12.29
CA PHE A 185 0.72 6.91 -12.95
C PHE A 185 -0.01 6.81 -14.28
N ASP A 186 0.18 5.72 -15.03
CA ASP A 186 -0.55 5.48 -16.28
C ASP A 186 -2.07 5.42 -16.02
N LEU A 187 -2.46 4.85 -14.89
CA LEU A 187 -3.84 4.81 -14.44
C LEU A 187 -4.32 6.16 -13.89
N ALA A 188 -3.49 6.82 -13.07
CA ALA A 188 -3.84 8.07 -12.42
C ALA A 188 -4.02 9.23 -13.43
N GLU A 189 -3.27 9.20 -14.53
CA GLU A 189 -3.26 10.23 -15.56
C GLU A 189 -4.18 9.94 -16.75
N ARG A 190 -5.01 8.90 -16.69
CA ARG A 190 -5.92 8.54 -17.80
C ARG A 190 -6.84 9.66 -18.22
N LYS A 191 -7.30 10.49 -17.31
CA LYS A 191 -8.25 11.58 -17.57
C LYS A 191 -7.58 12.94 -17.68
N PHE A 192 -6.56 13.18 -16.88
CA PHE A 192 -5.81 14.43 -16.86
C PHE A 192 -4.33 14.15 -16.65
N LYS A 193 -3.49 14.78 -17.46
CA LYS A 193 -2.04 14.66 -17.33
C LYS A 193 -1.57 15.28 -16.02
N GLY A 194 -0.74 14.58 -15.29
CA GLY A 194 -0.06 15.07 -14.10
C GLY A 194 1.04 16.07 -14.43
N ALA A 195 1.64 16.63 -13.40
CA ALA A 195 2.74 17.57 -13.58
C ALA A 195 4.02 16.83 -14.03
N SER A 196 4.59 17.21 -15.16
CA SER A 196 5.76 16.57 -15.80
C SER A 196 7.02 16.54 -14.91
N TYR A 197 7.12 17.39 -13.87
CA TYR A 197 8.25 17.38 -12.93
C TYR A 197 8.34 16.07 -12.11
N LYS A 198 7.24 15.31 -12.00
CA LYS A 198 7.22 14.04 -11.24
C LYS A 198 8.15 13.02 -11.85
N GLU A 199 8.28 12.99 -13.17
CA GLU A 199 9.13 12.05 -13.90
C GLU A 199 10.59 12.14 -13.46
N LYS A 200 11.10 13.37 -13.24
CA LYS A 200 12.49 13.62 -12.80
C LYS A 200 12.80 13.08 -11.40
N PHE A 201 11.78 12.86 -10.58
CA PHE A 201 11.93 12.39 -9.20
C PHE A 201 11.45 10.95 -9.00
N MET A 202 11.04 10.27 -10.08
CA MET A 202 10.62 8.88 -10.01
C MET A 202 11.78 7.99 -9.57
N VAL A 203 11.49 7.16 -8.59
CA VAL A 203 12.40 6.12 -8.11
C VAL A 203 11.90 4.73 -8.51
N SER A 204 12.79 3.76 -8.63
CA SER A 204 12.41 2.40 -8.97
C SER A 204 11.75 1.69 -7.78
N ALA A 205 10.81 0.79 -8.08
CA ALA A 205 10.02 0.08 -7.09
C ALA A 205 10.89 -0.81 -6.18
N ASP A 206 11.92 -1.44 -6.75
CA ASP A 206 12.85 -2.34 -6.03
C ASP A 206 13.51 -1.67 -4.83
N LYS A 207 14.00 -0.44 -5.01
CA LYS A 207 14.67 0.34 -3.95
C LYS A 207 13.71 0.74 -2.84
N VAL A 208 12.49 1.14 -3.21
CA VAL A 208 11.44 1.50 -2.24
C VAL A 208 11.02 0.29 -1.43
N VAL A 209 10.75 -0.84 -2.10
CA VAL A 209 10.34 -2.10 -1.45
C VAL A 209 11.44 -2.63 -0.53
N LYS A 210 12.68 -2.66 -0.98
CA LYS A 210 13.84 -3.06 -0.14
C LYS A 210 13.94 -2.20 1.13
N SER A 211 13.74 -0.89 0.99
CA SER A 211 13.74 0.03 2.13
C SER A 211 12.54 -0.23 3.08
N ALA A 212 11.36 -0.51 2.52
CA ALA A 212 10.16 -0.80 3.28
C ALA A 212 10.29 -2.10 4.10
N LEU A 213 10.76 -3.18 3.49
CA LEU A 213 11.01 -4.46 4.17
C LEU A 213 12.04 -4.33 5.28
N LYS A 214 13.17 -3.63 5.01
CA LYS A 214 14.19 -3.36 6.04
C LYS A 214 13.64 -2.52 7.20
N ALA A 215 12.82 -1.51 6.91
CA ALA A 215 12.21 -0.66 7.92
C ALA A 215 11.19 -1.43 8.77
N SER A 216 10.37 -2.28 8.14
CA SER A 216 9.38 -3.13 8.80
C SER A 216 10.05 -4.13 9.75
N LYS A 217 11.10 -4.83 9.32
CA LYS A 217 11.90 -5.72 10.19
C LYS A 217 12.41 -4.98 11.44
N LYS A 218 12.79 -3.70 11.30
CA LYS A 218 13.26 -2.84 12.40
C LYS A 218 12.14 -2.19 13.23
N GLY A 219 10.88 -2.45 12.91
CA GLY A 219 9.73 -1.86 13.61
C GLY A 219 9.58 -0.34 13.42
N LYS A 220 10.07 0.23 12.31
CA LYS A 220 9.89 1.66 12.04
C LYS A 220 8.44 1.95 11.65
N ALA A 221 7.76 2.80 12.41
CA ALA A 221 6.36 3.15 12.16
C ALA A 221 6.12 3.85 10.80
N VAL A 222 7.09 4.61 10.30
CA VAL A 222 6.98 5.32 9.01
C VAL A 222 8.30 5.26 8.27
N VAL A 223 8.25 4.88 7.01
CA VAL A 223 9.40 4.92 6.11
C VAL A 223 9.13 5.79 4.89
N THR A 224 10.08 6.66 4.59
CA THR A 224 10.11 7.51 3.39
C THR A 224 11.42 7.23 2.66
N TYR A 225 11.33 6.81 1.42
CA TYR A 225 12.51 6.56 0.59
C TYR A 225 12.96 7.86 -0.08
N SER A 226 14.25 7.99 -0.36
CA SER A 226 15.01 9.12 -0.89
C SER A 226 15.23 10.28 0.11
N PHE A 227 16.33 10.99 -0.09
CA PHE A 227 16.68 12.15 0.73
C PHE A 227 15.70 13.31 0.51
N SER A 228 15.33 13.59 -0.73
CA SER A 228 14.37 14.65 -1.08
C SER A 228 13.02 14.46 -0.40
N MET A 229 12.50 13.23 -0.36
CA MET A 229 11.22 12.94 0.28
C MET A 229 11.30 12.97 1.82
N LYS A 230 12.46 12.63 2.40
CA LYS A 230 12.68 12.81 3.85
C LYS A 230 12.72 14.28 4.22
N PHE A 231 13.36 15.09 3.42
CA PHE A 231 13.41 16.55 3.58
C PHE A 231 12.01 17.16 3.42
N PHE A 232 11.27 16.77 2.37
CA PHE A 232 9.88 17.17 2.20
C PHE A 232 9.01 16.84 3.41
N ARG A 233 9.13 15.61 3.93
CA ARG A 233 8.44 15.21 5.16
C ARG A 233 8.80 16.11 6.36
N LEU A 234 10.06 16.47 6.51
CA LEU A 234 10.52 17.35 7.58
C LEU A 234 9.90 18.74 7.44
N ILE A 235 9.92 19.32 6.24
CA ILE A 235 9.28 20.60 5.93
C ILE A 235 7.79 20.56 6.29
N CYS A 236 7.05 19.53 5.84
CA CYS A 236 5.62 19.38 6.14
C CYS A 236 5.32 19.16 7.63
N LYS A 237 6.30 18.76 8.43
CA LYS A 237 6.15 18.62 9.88
C LYS A 237 6.39 19.93 10.63
N VAL A 238 7.30 20.78 10.13
CA VAL A 238 7.76 21.98 10.84
C VAL A 238 7.01 23.23 10.40
N LEU A 239 6.73 23.37 9.11
CA LEU A 239 6.10 24.57 8.58
C LEU A 239 4.56 24.48 8.65
N PRO A 240 3.86 25.60 8.89
CA PRO A 240 2.41 25.67 8.82
C PRO A 240 1.91 25.25 7.44
N LYS A 241 0.94 24.32 7.42
CA LYS A 241 0.36 23.79 6.16
C LYS A 241 -0.18 24.90 5.25
N LYS A 242 -0.72 25.98 5.81
CA LYS A 242 -1.23 27.14 5.07
C LYS A 242 -0.15 27.76 4.17
N TRP A 243 1.09 27.86 4.63
CA TRP A 243 2.18 28.41 3.83
C TRP A 243 2.58 27.45 2.73
N LEU A 244 2.66 26.17 3.04
CA LEU A 244 3.03 25.16 2.05
C LEU A 244 2.00 25.02 0.93
N LEU A 245 0.70 25.19 1.23
CA LEU A 245 -0.37 25.15 0.23
C LEU A 245 -0.29 26.27 -0.78
N GLY A 246 0.27 27.43 -0.39
CA GLY A 246 0.50 28.54 -1.33
C GLY A 246 1.48 28.21 -2.46
N PHE A 247 2.35 27.22 -2.28
CA PHE A 247 3.32 26.76 -3.29
C PHE A 247 2.84 25.54 -4.12
N VAL A 248 1.73 24.92 -3.74
CA VAL A 248 1.16 23.77 -4.45
C VAL A 248 0.03 24.28 -5.34
N LYS A 249 0.29 24.38 -6.64
CA LYS A 249 -0.69 24.77 -7.66
C LYS A 249 -1.35 23.53 -8.27
#